data_9452b2205e3218fe929775f3a04e2f40
#
_entry.id   9452b2205e3218fe929775f3a04e2f40
#
_cell.length_a   1.000
_cell.length_b   1.000
_cell.length_c   1.000
_cell.angle_alpha   90.00
_cell.angle_beta   90.00
_cell.angle_gamma   90.00
#
_symmetry.space_group_name_H-M   'P 1'
#
loop_
_entity.id
_entity.type
_entity.pdbx_description
1 polymer ?
#
loop_
_entity_poly.entity_id
_entity_poly.type
_entity_poly.pdbx_seq_one_letter_code
_entity_poly.pdbx_strand_id
1 'polypeptide(L)'
;LAAALTRGLDSQNVDTRLRAADFQHDGKARWLGTSVASLTTLQRVLVIGSNIRKDQPLLAQRLRQAARNGGKVNTLNAHAYDWAMPVANTLVADAANWVQALADIAAAVGAITGAAAPVAGNANSAEAQAIAKSLTGGERKAILLGNAAAHHAKASSLLSLANWIGAQTGATVGYLGEAANTVGAQVVGALPVAGGQNAGQMLAGGLKAVVLLNTEPAFDAANGAAAAKAMGQAEMVVTLSPFKANMDISDVLLPISPFTETAGSFINT
;
A
#
# COMPACT_ATOMS: atom_id res chain seq x y z
N LEU A 1 -6.75 -8.94 19.49
CA LEU A 1 -8.00 -9.22 20.19
C LEU A 1 -9.17 -9.34 19.22
N ALA A 2 -9.48 -8.33 18.36
CA ALA A 2 -10.62 -8.39 17.42
C ALA A 2 -10.58 -9.64 16.53
N ALA A 3 -9.42 -9.94 15.92
CA ALA A 3 -9.27 -11.16 15.11
C ALA A 3 -9.48 -12.45 15.92
N ALA A 4 -9.03 -12.49 17.17
CA ALA A 4 -9.27 -13.65 18.04
C ALA A 4 -10.73 -13.79 18.42
N LEU A 5 -11.42 -12.69 18.73
CA LEU A 5 -12.85 -12.66 19.02
C LEU A 5 -13.65 -13.19 17.82
N THR A 6 -13.39 -12.67 16.63
CA THR A 6 -14.11 -13.06 15.41
C THR A 6 -13.93 -14.54 15.11
N ARG A 7 -12.70 -15.06 15.24
CA ARG A 7 -12.42 -16.50 15.06
C ARG A 7 -13.02 -17.36 16.15
N GLY A 8 -13.09 -16.86 17.39
CA GLY A 8 -13.80 -17.54 18.50
C GLY A 8 -15.31 -17.61 18.30
N LEU A 9 -15.87 -16.81 17.39
CA LEU A 9 -17.26 -16.85 16.94
C LEU A 9 -17.42 -17.62 15.61
N ASP A 10 -16.47 -18.48 15.27
CA ASP A 10 -16.43 -19.28 14.04
C ASP A 10 -16.48 -18.45 12.74
N SER A 11 -16.07 -17.18 12.78
CA SER A 11 -15.98 -16.33 11.60
C SER A 11 -14.52 -16.06 11.21
N GLN A 12 -14.27 -16.05 9.90
CA GLN A 12 -12.97 -15.69 9.33
C GLN A 12 -13.00 -14.28 8.69
N ASN A 13 -14.10 -13.56 8.84
CA ASN A 13 -14.33 -12.25 8.24
C ASN A 13 -13.68 -11.15 9.09
N VAL A 14 -12.37 -10.97 8.93
CA VAL A 14 -11.59 -9.92 9.58
C VAL A 14 -10.72 -9.26 8.52
N ASP A 15 -10.83 -7.96 8.35
CA ASP A 15 -9.93 -7.22 7.45
C ASP A 15 -9.77 -5.77 7.92
N THR A 16 -8.63 -5.19 7.64
CA THR A 16 -8.27 -3.79 7.94
C THR A 16 -8.11 -2.94 6.68
N ARG A 17 -8.19 -3.55 5.49
CA ARG A 17 -7.87 -2.93 4.20
C ARG A 17 -9.09 -2.25 3.58
N LEU A 18 -9.69 -1.29 4.27
CA LEU A 18 -10.93 -0.63 3.84
C LEU A 18 -10.81 0.15 2.52
N ARG A 19 -9.60 0.64 2.19
CA ARG A 19 -9.32 1.39 0.97
C ARG A 19 -8.75 0.56 -0.17
N ALA A 20 -8.47 -0.72 0.04
CA ALA A 20 -7.96 -1.58 -1.01
C ALA A 20 -9.03 -1.86 -2.07
N ALA A 21 -8.61 -1.85 -3.32
CA ALA A 21 -9.43 -2.29 -4.46
C ALA A 21 -8.99 -3.67 -4.97
N ASP A 22 -7.73 -4.07 -4.69
CA ASP A 22 -7.17 -5.38 -5.00
C ASP A 22 -6.77 -6.07 -3.68
N PHE A 23 -7.43 -7.17 -3.38
CA PHE A 23 -7.28 -7.92 -2.13
C PHE A 23 -6.35 -9.13 -2.25
N GLN A 24 -5.72 -9.36 -3.41
CA GLN A 24 -4.75 -10.44 -3.56
C GLN A 24 -3.58 -10.22 -2.59
N HIS A 25 -3.18 -11.31 -1.92
CA HIS A 25 -2.18 -11.26 -0.88
C HIS A 25 -1.28 -12.49 -0.95
N ASP A 26 0.03 -12.29 -0.90
CA ASP A 26 1.05 -13.35 -0.96
C ASP A 26 1.46 -13.92 0.41
N GLY A 27 0.70 -13.58 1.46
CA GLY A 27 0.97 -13.98 2.84
C GLY A 27 2.07 -13.18 3.54
N LYS A 28 2.75 -12.27 2.86
CA LYS A 28 3.83 -11.46 3.43
C LYS A 28 3.32 -10.11 3.90
N ALA A 29 3.82 -9.65 5.04
CA ALA A 29 3.53 -8.29 5.50
C ALA A 29 4.17 -7.27 4.54
N ARG A 30 3.40 -6.25 4.18
CA ARG A 30 3.79 -5.20 3.25
C ARG A 30 4.48 -4.06 4.01
N TRP A 31 5.74 -4.24 4.33
CA TRP A 31 6.56 -3.28 5.07
C TRP A 31 7.55 -2.55 4.13
N LEU A 32 8.38 -1.65 4.65
CA LEU A 32 9.32 -0.83 3.88
C LEU A 32 10.37 -1.65 3.07
N GLY A 33 10.55 -2.92 3.40
CA GLY A 33 11.52 -3.80 2.73
C GLY A 33 12.98 -3.57 3.13
N THR A 34 13.24 -2.49 3.87
CA THR A 34 14.56 -2.10 4.37
C THR A 34 14.43 -1.26 5.64
N SER A 35 15.53 -0.98 6.35
CA SER A 35 15.48 -0.11 7.52
C SER A 35 15.28 1.36 7.12
N VAL A 36 14.58 2.13 7.95
CA VAL A 36 14.41 3.59 7.75
C VAL A 36 15.78 4.29 7.64
N ALA A 37 16.77 3.84 8.41
CA ALA A 37 18.11 4.42 8.39
C ALA A 37 18.80 4.23 7.03
N SER A 38 18.62 3.07 6.38
CA SER A 38 19.26 2.76 5.11
C SER A 38 18.76 3.62 3.94
N LEU A 39 17.57 4.23 4.06
CA LEU A 39 17.05 5.13 3.02
C LEU A 39 18.00 6.30 2.72
N THR A 40 18.77 6.77 3.72
CA THR A 40 19.74 7.87 3.52
C THR A 40 20.95 7.48 2.69
N THR A 41 21.21 6.19 2.53
CA THR A 41 22.36 5.65 1.81
C THR A 41 21.99 5.04 0.45
N LEU A 42 20.72 5.12 0.05
CA LEU A 42 20.26 4.60 -1.24
C LEU A 42 20.96 5.33 -2.38
N GLN A 43 21.48 4.55 -3.31
CA GLN A 43 22.07 5.07 -4.54
C GLN A 43 21.05 5.17 -5.67
N ARG A 44 20.05 4.28 -5.68
CA ARG A 44 18.95 4.28 -6.65
C ARG A 44 17.64 3.97 -5.95
N VAL A 45 16.62 4.72 -6.27
CA VAL A 45 15.26 4.44 -5.78
C VAL A 45 14.24 4.72 -6.87
N LEU A 46 13.23 3.86 -6.97
CA LEU A 46 12.02 4.11 -7.73
C LEU A 46 10.85 4.22 -6.76
N VAL A 47 10.16 5.37 -6.76
CA VAL A 47 8.94 5.59 -5.98
C VAL A 47 7.74 5.52 -6.90
N ILE A 48 6.77 4.67 -6.58
CA ILE A 48 5.58 4.41 -7.40
C ILE A 48 4.33 4.81 -6.62
N GLY A 49 3.53 5.71 -7.16
CA GLY A 49 2.22 6.05 -6.60
C GLY A 49 2.27 6.71 -5.22
N SER A 50 3.17 7.67 -5.01
CA SER A 50 3.23 8.48 -3.79
C SER A 50 3.64 9.92 -4.07
N ASN A 51 2.98 10.86 -3.40
CA ASN A 51 3.55 12.18 -3.11
C ASN A 51 4.26 12.09 -1.77
N ILE A 52 5.43 11.44 -1.74
CA ILE A 52 6.13 11.10 -0.51
C ILE A 52 6.42 12.32 0.39
N ARG A 53 6.55 13.51 -0.21
CA ARG A 53 6.71 14.76 0.55
C ARG A 53 5.50 15.08 1.43
N LYS A 54 4.31 14.68 0.99
CA LYS A 54 3.05 14.90 1.71
C LYS A 54 2.62 13.66 2.51
N ASP A 55 2.77 12.49 1.89
CA ASP A 55 2.30 11.24 2.47
C ASP A 55 3.20 10.78 3.64
N GLN A 56 4.54 10.79 3.43
CA GLN A 56 5.53 10.33 4.42
C GLN A 56 6.72 11.31 4.51
N PRO A 57 6.56 12.48 5.11
CA PRO A 57 7.59 13.54 5.09
C PRO A 57 8.91 13.14 5.75
N LEU A 58 8.89 12.26 6.76
CA LEU A 58 10.11 11.77 7.39
C LEU A 58 10.91 10.83 6.50
N LEU A 59 10.23 9.97 5.71
CA LEU A 59 10.88 9.11 4.72
C LEU A 59 11.36 9.95 3.52
N ALA A 60 10.59 10.96 3.10
CA ALA A 60 11.00 11.93 2.08
C ALA A 60 12.29 12.65 2.46
N GLN A 61 12.44 13.05 3.74
CA GLN A 61 13.67 13.67 4.24
C GLN A 61 14.89 12.74 4.10
N ARG A 62 14.71 11.44 4.35
CA ARG A 62 15.78 10.44 4.18
C ARG A 62 16.18 10.31 2.70
N LEU A 63 15.20 10.19 1.80
CA LEU A 63 15.47 10.13 0.36
C LEU A 63 16.10 11.43 -0.17
N ARG A 64 15.70 12.58 0.38
CA ARG A 64 16.33 13.86 0.06
C ARG A 64 17.81 13.88 0.42
N GLN A 65 18.19 13.33 1.58
CA GLN A 65 19.59 13.20 1.96
C GLN A 65 20.33 12.28 0.99
N ALA A 66 19.76 11.13 0.63
CA ALA A 66 20.33 10.24 -0.37
C ALA A 66 20.54 10.96 -1.72
N ALA A 67 19.53 11.70 -2.20
CA ALA A 67 19.60 12.45 -3.45
C ALA A 67 20.69 13.55 -3.42
N ARG A 68 20.84 14.27 -2.31
CA ARG A 68 21.90 15.27 -2.12
C ARG A 68 23.30 14.65 -2.11
N ASN A 69 23.42 13.39 -1.70
CA ASN A 69 24.66 12.62 -1.71
C ASN A 69 24.88 11.85 -3.02
N GLY A 70 24.22 12.27 -4.12
CA GLY A 70 24.41 11.68 -5.45
C GLY A 70 23.50 10.49 -5.77
N GLY A 71 22.62 10.10 -4.87
CA GLY A 71 21.57 9.11 -5.13
C GLY A 71 20.61 9.58 -6.23
N LYS A 72 20.10 8.65 -7.04
CA LYS A 72 19.15 8.93 -8.12
C LYS A 72 17.75 8.50 -7.71
N VAL A 73 16.86 9.47 -7.59
CA VAL A 73 15.44 9.25 -7.32
C VAL A 73 14.72 9.18 -8.66
N ASN A 74 13.96 8.12 -8.88
CA ASN A 74 13.10 7.92 -10.04
C ASN A 74 11.65 7.83 -9.55
N THR A 75 10.70 8.27 -10.36
CA THR A 75 9.29 8.31 -9.96
C THR A 75 8.36 7.83 -11.06
N LEU A 76 7.29 7.13 -10.66
CA LEU A 76 6.12 6.82 -11.48
C LEU A 76 4.87 7.29 -10.72
N ASN A 77 4.19 8.31 -11.25
CA ASN A 77 3.03 8.93 -10.62
C ASN A 77 2.02 9.43 -11.67
N ALA A 78 0.79 9.72 -11.25
CA ALA A 78 -0.22 10.35 -12.09
C ALA A 78 0.07 11.83 -12.38
N HIS A 79 0.89 12.47 -11.54
CA HIS A 79 1.23 13.88 -11.67
C HIS A 79 2.72 14.11 -11.41
N ALA A 80 3.25 15.18 -12.00
CA ALA A 80 4.56 15.70 -11.65
C ALA A 80 4.46 16.50 -10.34
N TYR A 81 4.91 15.91 -9.24
CA TYR A 81 4.92 16.57 -7.92
C TYR A 81 6.18 17.40 -7.72
N ASP A 82 6.08 18.44 -6.89
CA ASP A 82 7.26 19.10 -6.31
C ASP A 82 7.81 18.22 -5.16
N TRP A 83 8.93 17.57 -5.41
CA TRP A 83 9.58 16.65 -4.48
C TRP A 83 10.45 17.34 -3.44
N ALA A 84 10.74 18.66 -3.61
CA ALA A 84 11.71 19.40 -2.81
C ALA A 84 13.09 18.71 -2.70
N MET A 85 13.44 17.89 -3.70
CA MET A 85 14.72 17.20 -3.86
C MET A 85 15.00 16.95 -5.36
N PRO A 86 16.27 16.73 -5.76
CA PRO A 86 16.59 16.32 -7.12
C PRO A 86 15.92 14.99 -7.47
N VAL A 87 15.18 14.96 -8.59
CA VAL A 87 14.61 13.74 -9.20
C VAL A 87 15.34 13.50 -10.51
N ALA A 88 15.85 12.30 -10.70
CA ALA A 88 16.67 11.97 -11.87
C ALA A 88 15.80 11.66 -13.10
N ASN A 89 14.73 10.88 -12.90
CA ASN A 89 13.80 10.51 -13.95
C ASN A 89 12.37 10.53 -13.41
N THR A 90 11.47 11.13 -14.18
CA THR A 90 10.05 11.21 -13.85
C THR A 90 9.24 10.58 -14.97
N LEU A 91 8.46 9.55 -14.66
CA LEU A 91 7.47 9.00 -15.54
C LEU A 91 6.09 9.42 -15.02
N VAL A 92 5.36 10.18 -15.82
CA VAL A 92 3.98 10.60 -15.51
C VAL A 92 3.04 9.82 -16.42
N ALA A 93 2.11 9.09 -15.80
CA ALA A 93 1.11 8.31 -16.52
C ALA A 93 -0.18 8.25 -15.69
N ASP A 94 -1.33 8.25 -16.32
CA ASP A 94 -2.59 8.00 -15.65
C ASP A 94 -2.53 6.70 -14.83
N ALA A 95 -3.19 6.68 -13.68
CA ALA A 95 -3.14 5.51 -12.79
C ALA A 95 -3.58 4.23 -13.52
N ALA A 96 -4.57 4.30 -14.40
CA ALA A 96 -5.02 3.16 -15.20
C ALA A 96 -3.89 2.52 -16.06
N ASN A 97 -2.85 3.29 -16.39
CA ASN A 97 -1.74 2.89 -17.23
C ASN A 97 -0.48 2.49 -16.42
N TRP A 98 -0.50 2.54 -15.08
CA TRP A 98 0.71 2.25 -14.28
C TRP A 98 1.22 0.83 -14.44
N VAL A 99 0.34 -0.15 -14.61
CA VAL A 99 0.77 -1.54 -14.86
C VAL A 99 1.55 -1.61 -16.18
N GLN A 100 1.06 -0.95 -17.25
CA GLN A 100 1.76 -0.91 -18.53
C GLN A 100 3.08 -0.12 -18.40
N ALA A 101 3.09 1.04 -17.76
CA ALA A 101 4.31 1.83 -17.53
C ALA A 101 5.39 1.03 -16.79
N LEU A 102 4.96 0.24 -15.77
CA LEU A 102 5.87 -0.60 -15.02
C LEU A 102 6.32 -1.84 -15.84
N ALA A 103 5.45 -2.36 -16.73
CA ALA A 103 5.81 -3.40 -17.70
C ALA A 103 6.85 -2.90 -18.72
N ASP A 104 6.75 -1.65 -19.15
CA ASP A 104 7.74 -1.01 -20.03
C ASP A 104 9.11 -0.89 -19.35
N ILE A 105 9.12 -0.49 -18.06
CA ILE A 105 10.34 -0.48 -17.24
C ILE A 105 10.91 -1.90 -17.11
N ALA A 106 10.05 -2.91 -16.86
CA ALA A 106 10.49 -4.30 -16.75
C ALA A 106 11.09 -4.80 -18.08
N ALA A 107 10.46 -4.48 -19.22
CA ALA A 107 10.99 -4.82 -20.54
C ALA A 107 12.36 -4.15 -20.81
N ALA A 108 12.52 -2.87 -20.43
CA ALA A 108 13.79 -2.16 -20.54
C ALA A 108 14.87 -2.74 -19.61
N VAL A 109 14.52 -3.15 -18.39
CA VAL A 109 15.43 -3.88 -17.48
C VAL A 109 15.83 -5.21 -18.10
N GLY A 110 14.86 -5.97 -18.64
CA GLY A 110 15.11 -7.24 -19.31
C GLY A 110 16.07 -7.11 -20.50
N ALA A 111 15.92 -6.04 -21.29
CA ALA A 111 16.84 -5.75 -22.41
C ALA A 111 18.28 -5.48 -21.93
N ILE A 112 18.46 -4.91 -20.73
CA ILE A 112 19.80 -4.64 -20.15
C ILE A 112 20.39 -5.91 -19.49
N THR A 113 19.56 -6.69 -18.80
CA THR A 113 20.01 -7.85 -18.01
C THR A 113 20.03 -9.16 -18.77
N GLY A 114 19.39 -9.21 -19.95
CA GLY A 114 19.19 -10.43 -20.72
C GLY A 114 18.05 -11.31 -20.22
N ALA A 115 17.28 -10.88 -19.24
CA ALA A 115 16.16 -11.64 -18.65
C ALA A 115 14.85 -11.36 -19.40
N ALA A 116 14.05 -12.40 -19.65
CA ALA A 116 12.73 -12.22 -20.24
C ALA A 116 11.77 -11.50 -19.27
N ALA A 117 11.17 -10.39 -19.71
CA ALA A 117 10.17 -9.70 -18.91
C ALA A 117 8.91 -10.58 -18.72
N PRO A 118 8.23 -10.52 -17.55
CA PRO A 118 7.11 -11.42 -17.24
C PRO A 118 5.85 -11.11 -18.07
N VAL A 119 5.76 -9.90 -18.61
CA VAL A 119 4.66 -9.45 -19.48
C VAL A 119 5.21 -8.55 -20.58
N ALA A 120 4.44 -8.41 -21.66
CA ALA A 120 4.80 -7.54 -22.77
C ALA A 120 4.87 -6.07 -22.32
N GLY A 121 5.94 -5.38 -22.70
CA GLY A 121 6.17 -3.96 -22.46
C GLY A 121 6.98 -3.33 -23.58
N ASN A 122 6.92 -2.01 -23.69
CA ASN A 122 7.69 -1.24 -24.65
C ASN A 122 9.09 -0.89 -24.09
N ALA A 123 10.08 -1.75 -24.37
CA ALA A 123 11.47 -1.53 -23.97
C ALA A 123 12.11 -0.27 -24.58
N ASN A 124 11.48 0.34 -25.59
CA ASN A 124 12.01 1.53 -26.28
C ASN A 124 11.43 2.85 -25.75
N SER A 125 10.55 2.84 -24.74
CA SER A 125 10.15 4.07 -24.04
C SER A 125 11.37 4.75 -23.42
N ALA A 126 11.57 6.01 -23.73
CA ALA A 126 12.74 6.76 -23.27
C ALA A 126 12.79 6.87 -21.74
N GLU A 127 11.64 7.11 -21.11
CA GLU A 127 11.50 7.19 -19.66
C GLU A 127 11.75 5.83 -19.00
N ALA A 128 11.19 4.76 -19.57
CA ALA A 128 11.40 3.40 -19.08
C ALA A 128 12.88 3.00 -19.15
N GLN A 129 13.55 3.30 -20.27
CA GLN A 129 14.99 3.06 -20.43
C GLN A 129 15.84 3.85 -19.43
N ALA A 130 15.50 5.13 -19.21
CA ALA A 130 16.22 5.96 -18.26
C ALA A 130 16.09 5.44 -16.81
N ILE A 131 14.90 5.00 -16.41
CA ILE A 131 14.64 4.38 -15.11
C ILE A 131 15.35 3.03 -15.02
N ALA A 132 15.24 2.17 -16.03
CA ALA A 132 15.91 0.87 -16.07
C ALA A 132 17.44 1.00 -15.95
N LYS A 133 18.05 1.91 -16.72
CA LYS A 133 19.48 2.21 -16.64
C LYS A 133 19.87 2.74 -15.26
N SER A 134 19.00 3.56 -14.62
CA SER A 134 19.23 4.01 -13.27
C SER A 134 19.24 2.83 -12.29
N LEU A 135 18.23 1.95 -12.33
CA LEU A 135 18.07 0.83 -11.39
C LEU A 135 19.11 -0.29 -11.59
N THR A 136 19.64 -0.48 -12.78
CA THR A 136 20.72 -1.46 -13.02
C THR A 136 22.08 -0.99 -12.53
N GLY A 137 22.25 0.31 -12.23
CA GLY A 137 23.47 0.85 -11.62
C GLY A 137 23.39 0.94 -10.10
N GLY A 138 24.58 1.04 -9.47
CA GLY A 138 24.69 1.16 -8.00
C GLY A 138 24.38 -0.14 -7.25
N GLU A 139 24.65 -0.13 -5.96
CA GLU A 139 24.54 -1.31 -5.09
C GLU A 139 23.31 -1.25 -4.16
N ARG A 140 23.11 -0.12 -3.48
CA ARG A 140 21.99 0.09 -2.53
C ARG A 140 20.78 0.68 -3.26
N LYS A 141 19.79 -0.15 -3.48
CA LYS A 141 18.63 0.17 -4.33
C LYS A 141 17.33 -0.22 -3.68
N ALA A 142 16.26 0.53 -3.97
CA ALA A 142 14.92 0.21 -3.51
C ALA A 142 13.85 0.59 -4.55
N ILE A 143 12.75 -0.17 -4.55
CA ILE A 143 11.51 0.15 -5.23
C ILE A 143 10.45 0.28 -4.15
N LEU A 144 9.87 1.46 -4.01
CA LEU A 144 8.96 1.81 -2.93
C LEU A 144 7.57 2.11 -3.50
N LEU A 145 6.59 1.29 -3.12
CA LEU A 145 5.19 1.45 -3.48
C LEU A 145 4.50 2.35 -2.43
N GLY A 146 3.92 3.45 -2.88
CA GLY A 146 3.17 4.36 -2.03
C GLY A 146 1.69 4.02 -1.94
N ASN A 147 0.94 4.90 -1.25
CA ASN A 147 -0.49 4.69 -0.96
C ASN A 147 -1.33 4.49 -2.22
N ALA A 148 -1.11 5.30 -3.26
CA ALA A 148 -1.88 5.17 -4.50
C ALA A 148 -1.57 3.86 -5.24
N ALA A 149 -0.34 3.32 -5.13
CA ALA A 149 0.00 2.01 -5.67
C ALA A 149 -0.59 0.87 -4.82
N ALA A 150 -0.58 1.02 -3.49
CA ALA A 150 -1.15 0.04 -2.56
C ALA A 150 -2.68 -0.10 -2.68
N HIS A 151 -3.38 1.00 -2.98
CA HIS A 151 -4.84 1.03 -3.16
C HIS A 151 -5.27 0.86 -4.63
N HIS A 152 -4.34 0.69 -5.54
CA HIS A 152 -4.63 0.55 -6.97
C HIS A 152 -5.49 -0.68 -7.24
N ALA A 153 -6.40 -0.61 -8.24
CA ALA A 153 -7.26 -1.73 -8.63
C ALA A 153 -6.48 -2.96 -9.14
N LYS A 154 -5.20 -2.79 -9.48
CA LYS A 154 -4.25 -3.85 -9.87
C LYS A 154 -2.98 -3.78 -9.01
N ALA A 155 -3.12 -3.57 -7.70
CA ALA A 155 -1.99 -3.44 -6.78
C ALA A 155 -1.11 -4.69 -6.75
N SER A 156 -1.69 -5.88 -6.87
CA SER A 156 -0.97 -7.15 -6.95
C SER A 156 -0.09 -7.24 -8.21
N SER A 157 -0.59 -6.75 -9.35
CA SER A 157 0.18 -6.71 -10.61
C SER A 157 1.35 -5.73 -10.50
N LEU A 158 1.14 -4.56 -9.89
CA LEU A 158 2.21 -3.59 -9.63
C LEU A 158 3.28 -4.19 -8.71
N LEU A 159 2.88 -4.88 -7.64
CA LEU A 159 3.80 -5.56 -6.74
C LEU A 159 4.60 -6.66 -7.45
N SER A 160 3.93 -7.48 -8.27
CA SER A 160 4.58 -8.56 -9.02
C SER A 160 5.65 -8.04 -9.97
N LEU A 161 5.34 -6.97 -10.71
CA LEU A 161 6.30 -6.30 -11.60
C LEU A 161 7.44 -5.65 -10.82
N ALA A 162 7.14 -4.97 -9.71
CA ALA A 162 8.16 -4.37 -8.84
C ALA A 162 9.10 -5.46 -8.28
N ASN A 163 8.57 -6.60 -7.83
CA ASN A 163 9.36 -7.73 -7.35
C ASN A 163 10.25 -8.31 -8.45
N TRP A 164 9.72 -8.47 -9.68
CA TRP A 164 10.52 -8.94 -10.79
C TRP A 164 11.66 -7.96 -11.11
N ILE A 165 11.37 -6.65 -11.22
CA ILE A 165 12.40 -5.63 -11.44
C ILE A 165 13.41 -5.66 -10.29
N GLY A 166 12.96 -5.77 -9.04
CA GLY A 166 13.82 -5.88 -7.88
C GLY A 166 14.77 -7.07 -7.97
N ALA A 167 14.26 -8.26 -8.34
CA ALA A 167 15.05 -9.46 -8.52
C ALA A 167 16.12 -9.30 -9.63
N GLN A 168 15.79 -8.64 -10.74
CA GLN A 168 16.73 -8.43 -11.86
C GLN A 168 17.77 -7.34 -11.57
N THR A 169 17.44 -6.37 -10.73
CA THR A 169 18.33 -5.22 -10.46
C THR A 169 19.03 -5.30 -9.10
N GLY A 170 18.64 -6.22 -8.23
CA GLY A 170 19.09 -6.28 -6.84
C GLY A 170 18.47 -5.20 -5.94
N ALA A 171 17.37 -4.57 -6.36
CA ALA A 171 16.66 -3.60 -5.55
C ALA A 171 15.74 -4.31 -4.55
N THR A 172 15.73 -3.84 -3.30
CA THR A 172 14.69 -4.26 -2.34
C THR A 172 13.35 -3.65 -2.73
N VAL A 173 12.27 -4.40 -2.51
CA VAL A 173 10.91 -3.91 -2.78
C VAL A 173 10.18 -3.74 -1.47
N GLY A 174 9.52 -2.60 -1.29
CA GLY A 174 8.80 -2.31 -0.05
C GLY A 174 7.66 -1.32 -0.25
N TYR A 175 6.93 -1.10 0.83
CA TYR A 175 5.81 -0.18 0.87
C TYR A 175 6.11 1.04 1.76
N LEU A 176 5.63 2.18 1.32
CA LEU A 176 5.53 3.38 2.17
C LEU A 176 4.20 3.26 2.91
N GLY A 177 4.25 2.79 4.16
CA GLY A 177 3.05 2.51 4.97
C GLY A 177 2.16 3.75 5.15
N GLU A 178 0.84 3.58 5.03
CA GLU A 178 -0.11 4.69 5.12
C GLU A 178 -0.52 5.04 6.57
N ALA A 179 -0.50 4.05 7.46
CA ALA A 179 -1.00 4.20 8.82
C ALA A 179 -0.05 3.60 9.84
N ALA A 180 -0.19 4.04 11.09
CA ALA A 180 0.72 3.73 12.19
C ALA A 180 0.88 2.22 12.46
N ASN A 181 -0.08 1.38 12.08
CA ASN A 181 -0.05 -0.06 12.38
C ASN A 181 -0.50 -0.96 11.22
N THR A 182 -0.38 -0.50 9.99
CA THR A 182 -0.74 -1.29 8.80
C THR A 182 0.03 -2.61 8.74
N VAL A 183 1.34 -2.57 8.97
CA VAL A 183 2.19 -3.76 9.01
C VAL A 183 1.86 -4.64 10.21
N GLY A 184 1.65 -4.03 11.39
CA GLY A 184 1.30 -4.75 12.61
C GLY A 184 -0.01 -5.54 12.48
N ALA A 185 -1.04 -4.97 11.84
CA ALA A 185 -2.28 -5.67 11.57
C ALA A 185 -2.07 -6.92 10.68
N GLN A 186 -1.19 -6.83 9.69
CA GLN A 186 -0.84 -7.95 8.82
C GLN A 186 -0.02 -9.02 9.57
N VAL A 187 0.95 -8.59 10.38
CA VAL A 187 1.81 -9.51 11.16
C VAL A 187 0.99 -10.33 12.16
N VAL A 188 -0.01 -9.73 12.81
CA VAL A 188 -0.90 -10.46 13.74
C VAL A 188 -2.02 -11.23 13.02
N GLY A 189 -2.05 -11.21 11.70
CA GLY A 189 -3.04 -11.92 10.90
C GLY A 189 -4.46 -11.35 11.01
N ALA A 190 -4.61 -10.01 11.17
CA ALA A 190 -5.90 -9.33 11.09
C ALA A 190 -6.35 -9.18 9.62
N LEU A 191 -6.31 -10.28 8.91
CA LEU A 191 -6.70 -10.46 7.51
C LEU A 191 -7.59 -11.70 7.39
N PRO A 192 -8.47 -11.78 6.38
CA PRO A 192 -9.26 -12.97 6.16
C PRO A 192 -8.35 -14.16 5.84
N VAL A 193 -8.65 -15.30 6.44
CA VAL A 193 -8.06 -16.60 6.09
C VAL A 193 -9.00 -17.39 5.19
N ALA A 194 -8.63 -18.61 4.80
CA ALA A 194 -9.41 -19.42 3.87
C ALA A 194 -10.90 -19.50 4.28
N GLY A 195 -11.77 -19.14 3.35
CA GLY A 195 -13.23 -19.07 3.57
C GLY A 195 -13.74 -17.72 4.14
N GLY A 196 -12.85 -16.81 4.55
CA GLY A 196 -13.23 -15.49 5.05
C GLY A 196 -13.43 -14.46 3.93
N GLN A 197 -14.34 -13.52 4.18
CA GLN A 197 -14.57 -12.38 3.31
C GLN A 197 -13.55 -11.27 3.59
N ASN A 198 -13.03 -10.66 2.55
CA ASN A 198 -12.21 -9.44 2.65
C ASN A 198 -13.08 -8.19 2.85
N ALA A 199 -12.46 -7.06 3.18
CA ALA A 199 -13.18 -5.81 3.44
C ALA A 199 -14.09 -5.39 2.27
N GLY A 200 -13.63 -5.53 1.02
CA GLY A 200 -14.45 -5.21 -0.14
C GLY A 200 -15.72 -6.07 -0.24
N GLN A 201 -15.61 -7.36 0.05
CA GLN A 201 -16.75 -8.28 0.06
C GLN A 201 -17.69 -7.97 1.23
N MET A 202 -17.16 -7.74 2.43
CA MET A 202 -17.96 -7.38 3.61
C MET A 202 -18.71 -6.06 3.40
N LEU A 203 -18.06 -5.06 2.81
CA LEU A 203 -18.66 -3.75 2.54
C LEU A 203 -19.58 -3.72 1.30
N ALA A 204 -19.63 -4.81 0.53
CA ALA A 204 -20.62 -4.98 -0.53
C ALA A 204 -22.00 -5.40 0.02
N GLY A 205 -22.08 -5.81 1.28
CA GLY A 205 -23.34 -6.19 1.96
C GLY A 205 -23.51 -7.69 2.16
N GLY A 206 -24.68 -8.06 2.69
CA GLY A 206 -25.04 -9.46 2.94
C GLY A 206 -24.55 -10.05 4.26
N LEU A 207 -23.94 -9.25 5.13
CA LEU A 207 -23.58 -9.64 6.48
C LEU A 207 -24.78 -9.50 7.42
N LYS A 208 -25.00 -10.48 8.30
CA LYS A 208 -26.00 -10.40 9.35
C LYS A 208 -25.55 -9.49 10.49
N ALA A 209 -24.30 -9.64 10.93
CA ALA A 209 -23.75 -8.83 11.99
C ALA A 209 -22.38 -8.25 11.57
N VAL A 210 -22.13 -7.02 11.99
CA VAL A 210 -20.90 -6.28 11.72
C VAL A 210 -20.36 -5.70 13.00
N VAL A 211 -19.04 -5.84 13.21
CA VAL A 211 -18.33 -5.15 14.29
C VAL A 211 -17.38 -4.15 13.65
N LEU A 212 -17.58 -2.87 13.93
CA LEU A 212 -16.72 -1.77 13.51
C LEU A 212 -15.80 -1.37 14.66
N LEU A 213 -14.49 -1.52 14.47
CA LEU A 213 -13.49 -1.15 15.47
C LEU A 213 -12.77 0.12 15.02
N ASN A 214 -13.13 1.25 15.61
CA ASN A 214 -12.52 2.56 15.36
C ASN A 214 -12.47 2.92 13.86
N THR A 215 -13.54 2.63 13.14
CA THR A 215 -13.69 2.93 11.71
C THR A 215 -15.03 3.59 11.42
N GLU A 216 -15.04 4.44 10.39
CA GLU A 216 -16.23 5.12 9.86
C GLU A 216 -16.40 4.69 8.39
N PRO A 217 -17.13 3.60 8.10
CA PRO A 217 -17.15 3.01 6.75
C PRO A 217 -17.53 3.98 5.64
N ALA A 218 -18.37 4.97 5.93
CA ALA A 218 -18.77 5.99 4.96
C ALA A 218 -17.59 6.87 4.51
N PHE A 219 -16.56 7.06 5.37
CA PHE A 219 -15.41 7.92 5.10
C PHE A 219 -14.12 7.14 4.88
N ASP A 220 -13.99 5.97 5.51
CA ASP A 220 -12.76 5.19 5.50
C ASP A 220 -12.69 4.18 4.36
N ALA A 221 -13.85 3.79 3.78
CA ALA A 221 -13.86 2.81 2.71
C ALA A 221 -13.58 3.43 1.35
N ALA A 222 -13.04 2.63 0.41
CA ALA A 222 -12.84 3.04 -0.98
C ALA A 222 -14.15 3.46 -1.67
N ASN A 223 -15.28 2.83 -1.28
CA ASN A 223 -16.62 3.22 -1.70
C ASN A 223 -17.50 3.43 -0.47
N GLY A 224 -17.41 4.64 0.10
CA GLY A 224 -18.14 4.99 1.33
C GLY A 224 -19.66 4.91 1.19
N ALA A 225 -20.22 5.27 0.04
CA ALA A 225 -21.67 5.20 -0.20
C ALA A 225 -22.17 3.72 -0.19
N ALA A 226 -21.43 2.81 -0.84
CA ALA A 226 -21.77 1.39 -0.80
C ALA A 226 -21.61 0.81 0.61
N ALA A 227 -20.56 1.21 1.32
CA ALA A 227 -20.32 0.78 2.69
C ALA A 227 -21.42 1.24 3.65
N ALA A 228 -21.84 2.51 3.59
CA ALA A 228 -22.96 3.03 4.39
C ALA A 228 -24.27 2.25 4.11
N LYS A 229 -24.56 1.99 2.83
CA LYS A 229 -25.73 1.19 2.43
C LYS A 229 -25.65 -0.23 2.98
N ALA A 230 -24.48 -0.88 2.92
CA ALA A 230 -24.29 -2.23 3.43
C ALA A 230 -24.49 -2.30 4.96
N MET A 231 -24.02 -1.30 5.70
CA MET A 231 -24.25 -1.22 7.15
C MET A 231 -25.75 -1.10 7.48
N GLY A 232 -26.50 -0.26 6.75
CA GLY A 232 -27.94 -0.11 6.93
C GLY A 232 -28.77 -1.36 6.55
N GLN A 233 -28.17 -2.37 5.92
CA GLN A 233 -28.80 -3.63 5.55
C GLN A 233 -28.45 -4.79 6.51
N ALA A 234 -27.47 -4.61 7.39
CA ALA A 234 -27.12 -5.60 8.39
C ALA A 234 -28.20 -5.70 9.48
N GLU A 235 -28.40 -6.90 10.02
CA GLU A 235 -29.34 -7.13 11.12
C GLU A 235 -28.84 -6.57 12.44
N MET A 236 -27.51 -6.42 12.60
CA MET A 236 -26.85 -5.84 13.77
C MET A 236 -25.54 -5.19 13.40
N VAL A 237 -25.36 -3.95 13.83
CA VAL A 237 -24.09 -3.21 13.74
C VAL A 237 -23.64 -2.79 15.14
N VAL A 238 -22.48 -3.30 15.54
CA VAL A 238 -21.81 -2.94 16.80
C VAL A 238 -20.63 -2.07 16.47
N THR A 239 -20.61 -0.83 16.94
CA THR A 239 -19.47 0.09 16.78
C THR A 239 -18.72 0.24 18.09
N LEU A 240 -17.39 0.07 18.03
CA LEU A 240 -16.45 0.40 19.10
C LEU A 240 -15.68 1.65 18.67
N SER A 241 -15.94 2.79 19.29
CA SER A 241 -15.33 4.07 18.91
C SER A 241 -15.18 4.99 20.11
N PRO A 242 -14.12 5.85 20.16
CA PRO A 242 -14.04 6.94 21.13
C PRO A 242 -14.97 8.11 20.79
N PHE A 243 -15.58 8.08 19.60
CA PHE A 243 -16.45 9.14 19.09
C PHE A 243 -17.88 8.64 18.88
N LYS A 244 -18.82 9.58 18.82
CA LYS A 244 -20.22 9.31 18.47
C LYS A 244 -20.44 9.12 16.95
N ALA A 245 -19.37 8.87 16.21
CA ALA A 245 -19.45 8.49 14.81
C ALA A 245 -20.25 7.17 14.66
N ASN A 246 -20.89 6.98 13.55
CA ASN A 246 -21.73 5.82 13.24
C ASN A 246 -22.98 5.65 14.13
N MET A 247 -23.42 6.66 14.92
CA MET A 247 -24.61 6.53 15.76
C MET A 247 -25.87 6.16 14.96
N ASP A 248 -25.99 6.67 13.76
CA ASP A 248 -27.17 6.52 12.87
C ASP A 248 -27.21 5.15 12.18
N ILE A 249 -26.12 4.40 12.19
CA ILE A 249 -26.03 3.07 11.57
C ILE A 249 -25.78 1.95 12.59
N SER A 250 -25.59 2.29 13.86
CA SER A 250 -25.23 1.31 14.90
C SER A 250 -26.41 0.97 15.79
N ASP A 251 -26.67 -0.33 15.98
CA ASP A 251 -27.59 -0.81 17.00
C ASP A 251 -26.98 -0.69 18.40
N VAL A 252 -25.65 -0.87 18.49
CA VAL A 252 -24.88 -0.75 19.73
C VAL A 252 -23.64 0.07 19.49
N LEU A 253 -23.44 1.15 20.28
CA LEU A 253 -22.23 1.95 20.28
C LEU A 253 -21.53 1.80 21.64
N LEU A 254 -20.37 1.17 21.63
CA LEU A 254 -19.54 0.95 22.82
C LEU A 254 -18.37 1.93 22.84
N PRO A 255 -18.19 2.74 23.90
CA PRO A 255 -17.07 3.64 23.99
C PRO A 255 -15.77 2.87 24.24
N ILE A 256 -14.71 3.24 23.52
CA ILE A 256 -13.35 2.76 23.74
C ILE A 256 -12.41 3.96 23.91
N SER A 257 -11.25 3.72 24.50
CA SER A 257 -10.21 4.75 24.61
C SER A 257 -9.63 5.09 23.23
N PRO A 258 -9.24 6.37 22.98
CA PRO A 258 -8.50 6.76 21.81
C PRO A 258 -7.10 6.11 21.80
N PHE A 259 -6.42 6.14 20.64
CA PHE A 259 -5.10 5.51 20.48
C PHE A 259 -4.04 6.07 21.44
N THR A 260 -4.19 7.31 21.91
CA THR A 260 -3.28 7.95 22.88
C THR A 260 -3.40 7.38 24.28
N GLU A 261 -4.50 6.69 24.59
CA GLU A 261 -4.81 6.11 25.90
C GLU A 261 -4.83 4.57 25.85
N THR A 262 -4.55 3.97 24.69
CA THR A 262 -4.56 2.52 24.50
C THR A 262 -3.14 2.00 24.43
N ALA A 263 -2.78 1.08 25.33
CA ALA A 263 -1.51 0.37 25.26
C ALA A 263 -1.49 -0.59 24.06
N GLY A 264 -0.35 -0.67 23.36
CA GLY A 264 -0.20 -1.56 22.22
C GLY A 264 1.17 -1.47 21.56
N SER A 265 1.41 -2.38 20.64
CA SER A 265 2.58 -2.36 19.76
C SER A 265 2.17 -1.91 18.36
N PHE A 266 2.93 -0.99 17.78
CA PHE A 266 2.67 -0.42 16.46
C PHE A 266 3.83 -0.75 15.54
N ILE A 267 3.52 -1.31 14.36
CA ILE A 267 4.50 -1.62 13.32
C ILE A 267 3.97 -1.05 12.00
N ASN A 268 4.69 -0.08 11.41
CA ASN A 268 4.28 0.53 10.14
C ASN A 268 5.33 0.46 9.03
N THR A 269 6.60 0.22 9.37
CA THR A 269 7.74 0.10 8.43
C THR A 269 8.68 -1.05 8.78
#